data_cede37acea6dc9125d6847b87ebf12fc
#
_entry.id   cede37acea6dc9125d6847b87ebf12fc
#
_cell.length_a   1.000
_cell.length_b   1.000
_cell.length_c   1.000
_cell.angle_alpha   90.00
_cell.angle_beta   90.00
_cell.angle_gamma   90.00
#
_symmetry.space_group_name_H-M   'P 1'
#
loop_
_entity.id
_entity.type
_entity.pdbx_description
1 polymer ?
#
loop_
_entity_poly.entity_id
_entity_poly.type
_entity_poly.pdbx_seq_one_letter_code
_entity_poly.pdbx_strand_id
1 'polypeptide(L)'
;MKVTSLIKGILIAIPLGICLLAICCTTGGANSNALSGDTVAVEVVKMADSSSFVKGNGEKCSVIAEVSVDVPVSCGNTGKTEQFRALFAKHVLYAADTTTIDEALKVNLANTLHQYAFSNAPDGQNVENDNASESVKEYRNSINITLSYNDNGIATFSKVEIVKKDNQITSVTHRYYNIDTENMCYVSLDKAFKDDCIAALCGELKSQLMRDNNVTSIDQLNEVGFFNIDNLELTSNFYIDKQGVTWSFLPNELSVEALGEPKITLKYEVIEPFLNEDSPLKRLY
;
A
#
# COMPACT_ATOMS: atom_id res chain seq x y z
N MET A 1 44.65 -27.04 23.39
CA MET A 1 44.07 -27.52 22.11
C MET A 1 43.07 -26.50 21.66
N LYS A 2 43.41 -25.69 20.65
CA LYS A 2 42.54 -24.67 20.08
C LYS A 2 41.80 -25.32 18.91
N VAL A 3 40.45 -25.30 18.96
CA VAL A 3 39.62 -25.69 17.83
C VAL A 3 39.17 -24.40 17.15
N THR A 4 39.77 -24.07 16.02
CA THR A 4 39.35 -23.01 15.10
C THR A 4 38.29 -23.58 14.17
N SER A 5 37.05 -23.15 14.37
CA SER A 5 35.94 -23.42 13.43
C SER A 5 36.03 -22.51 12.21
N LEU A 6 36.26 -23.09 11.05
CA LEU A 6 36.30 -22.44 9.75
C LEU A 6 34.84 -22.35 9.21
N ILE A 7 34.24 -21.17 9.28
CA ILE A 7 32.97 -20.92 8.60
C ILE A 7 33.30 -20.73 7.10
N LYS A 8 33.03 -21.74 6.30
CA LYS A 8 33.02 -21.61 4.84
C LYS A 8 31.69 -20.93 4.42
N GLY A 9 31.75 -19.64 4.17
CA GLY A 9 30.66 -18.93 3.47
C GLY A 9 30.56 -19.43 2.05
N ILE A 10 29.44 -20.07 1.71
CA ILE A 10 29.09 -20.39 0.34
C ILE A 10 28.57 -19.10 -0.28
N LEU A 11 29.40 -18.45 -1.08
CA LEU A 11 29.01 -17.34 -1.95
C LEU A 11 28.27 -17.96 -3.14
N ILE A 12 26.94 -17.98 -3.11
CA ILE A 12 26.13 -18.33 -4.27
C ILE A 12 26.12 -17.09 -5.16
N ALA A 13 26.86 -17.11 -6.24
CA ALA A 13 26.81 -16.10 -7.27
C ALA A 13 25.45 -16.22 -7.98
N ILE A 14 24.55 -15.28 -7.71
CA ILE A 14 23.30 -15.10 -8.43
C ILE A 14 23.68 -14.41 -9.76
N PRO A 15 23.40 -15.01 -10.93
CA PRO A 15 23.54 -14.27 -12.17
C PRO A 15 22.45 -13.21 -12.23
N LEU A 16 22.84 -11.94 -12.09
CA LEU A 16 21.97 -10.79 -12.36
C LEU A 16 21.69 -10.77 -13.87
N GLY A 17 20.64 -11.43 -14.27
CA GLY A 17 20.04 -11.25 -15.59
C GLY A 17 19.20 -9.99 -15.55
N ILE A 18 19.84 -8.82 -15.78
CA ILE A 18 19.12 -7.56 -15.97
C ILE A 18 18.44 -7.63 -17.33
N CYS A 19 17.18 -8.04 -17.35
CA CYS A 19 16.34 -7.85 -18.52
C CYS A 19 15.74 -6.46 -18.44
N LEU A 20 16.43 -5.46 -19.05
CA LEU A 20 15.86 -4.13 -19.23
C LEU A 20 14.68 -4.27 -20.21
N LEU A 21 13.47 -4.38 -19.69
CA LEU A 21 12.26 -4.29 -20.48
C LEU A 21 11.88 -2.83 -20.67
N ALA A 22 11.63 -2.52 -21.93
CA ALA A 22 11.37 -1.21 -22.50
C ALA A 22 10.37 -0.38 -21.67
N ILE A 23 10.76 0.86 -21.39
CA ILE A 23 9.85 1.93 -20.95
C ILE A 23 8.86 2.16 -22.11
N CYS A 24 7.65 1.65 -21.96
CA CYS A 24 6.56 1.97 -22.87
C CYS A 24 5.80 3.15 -22.27
N CYS A 25 6.25 4.37 -22.60
CA CYS A 25 5.48 5.59 -22.33
C CYS A 25 4.23 5.57 -23.24
N THR A 26 3.11 5.13 -22.73
CA THR A 26 1.83 5.45 -23.36
C THR A 26 1.40 6.81 -22.84
N THR A 27 1.57 7.84 -23.66
CA THR A 27 0.97 9.15 -23.42
C THR A 27 -0.54 9.01 -23.48
N GLY A 28 -1.19 8.83 -22.33
CA GLY A 28 -2.61 9.04 -22.16
C GLY A 28 -2.90 10.52 -22.40
N GLY A 29 -3.75 10.82 -23.40
CA GLY A 29 -4.07 12.18 -23.80
C GLY A 29 -4.54 13.02 -22.61
N ALA A 30 -3.77 14.03 -22.27
CA ALA A 30 -4.16 15.07 -21.34
C ALA A 30 -5.31 15.87 -21.96
N ASN A 31 -6.51 15.70 -21.44
CA ASN A 31 -7.57 16.69 -21.61
C ASN A 31 -7.09 17.96 -20.90
N SER A 32 -6.70 18.96 -21.68
CA SER A 32 -6.32 20.29 -21.18
C SER A 32 -7.56 21.10 -20.75
N ASN A 33 -8.26 20.64 -19.72
CA ASN A 33 -9.03 21.56 -18.91
C ASN A 33 -8.02 22.25 -17.99
N ALA A 34 -8.08 23.59 -17.95
CA ALA A 34 -7.22 24.38 -17.06
C ALA A 34 -7.29 23.78 -15.65
N LEU A 35 -6.19 23.10 -15.23
CA LEU A 35 -6.08 22.53 -13.91
C LEU A 35 -6.26 23.68 -12.90
N SER A 36 -7.20 23.55 -11.96
CA SER A 36 -7.26 24.45 -10.81
C SER A 36 -5.87 24.44 -10.16
N GLY A 37 -5.39 25.57 -9.64
CA GLY A 37 -3.99 25.78 -9.25
C GLY A 37 -3.38 24.78 -8.24
N ASP A 38 -4.16 23.77 -7.80
CA ASP A 38 -3.82 22.85 -6.70
C ASP A 38 -3.95 21.36 -7.06
N THR A 39 -4.19 21.05 -8.34
CA THR A 39 -4.29 19.66 -8.81
C THR A 39 -2.94 19.08 -9.23
N VAL A 40 -2.81 17.76 -9.06
CA VAL A 40 -1.63 16.98 -9.42
C VAL A 40 -1.84 16.35 -10.80
N ALA A 41 -0.89 16.49 -11.72
CA ALA A 41 -0.83 15.69 -12.92
C ALA A 41 0.13 14.52 -12.72
N VAL A 42 -0.21 13.37 -13.30
CA VAL A 42 0.58 12.13 -13.17
C VAL A 42 0.88 11.53 -14.55
N GLU A 43 1.96 10.76 -14.60
CA GLU A 43 2.27 9.85 -15.70
C GLU A 43 2.38 8.42 -15.17
N VAL A 44 2.00 7.44 -15.98
CA VAL A 44 2.07 6.03 -15.58
C VAL A 44 3.48 5.49 -15.86
N VAL A 45 4.18 5.07 -14.81
CA VAL A 45 5.45 4.36 -14.89
C VAL A 45 5.21 2.89 -14.57
N LYS A 46 5.71 1.99 -15.44
CA LYS A 46 5.64 0.54 -15.21
C LYS A 46 7.04 -0.05 -15.20
N MET A 47 7.31 -0.90 -14.22
CA MET A 47 8.56 -1.63 -14.09
C MET A 47 8.27 -3.06 -13.69
N ALA A 48 9.12 -3.98 -14.13
CA ALA A 48 9.07 -5.37 -13.71
C ALA A 48 10.49 -5.93 -13.61
N ASP A 49 10.67 -6.88 -12.70
CA ASP A 49 11.91 -7.64 -12.57
C ASP A 49 11.59 -9.05 -12.08
N SER A 50 12.52 -9.99 -12.25
CA SER A 50 12.30 -11.39 -11.88
C SER A 50 13.57 -12.03 -11.36
N SER A 51 13.42 -13.02 -10.49
CA SER A 51 14.50 -13.81 -9.93
C SER A 51 14.09 -15.27 -9.84
N SER A 52 15.06 -16.16 -9.86
CA SER A 52 14.84 -17.60 -9.66
C SER A 52 15.73 -18.09 -8.53
N PHE A 53 15.20 -18.98 -7.70
CA PHE A 53 15.93 -19.55 -6.58
C PHE A 53 15.51 -21.03 -6.37
N VAL A 54 16.32 -21.75 -5.60
CA VAL A 54 16.02 -23.12 -5.21
C VAL A 54 15.88 -23.15 -3.69
N LYS A 55 14.77 -23.68 -3.20
CA LYS A 55 14.55 -23.89 -1.77
C LYS A 55 15.45 -25.02 -1.23
N GLY A 56 15.64 -25.09 0.06
CA GLY A 56 16.44 -26.13 0.69
C GLY A 56 15.93 -27.56 0.51
N ASN A 57 14.65 -27.72 0.17
CA ASN A 57 14.06 -29.00 -0.22
C ASN A 57 14.24 -29.34 -1.72
N GLY A 58 15.05 -28.58 -2.46
CA GLY A 58 15.27 -28.77 -3.89
C GLY A 58 14.19 -28.19 -4.82
N GLU A 59 13.12 -27.61 -4.29
CA GLU A 59 12.02 -27.00 -5.07
C GLU A 59 12.52 -25.77 -5.85
N LYS A 60 12.37 -25.79 -7.18
CA LYS A 60 12.68 -24.65 -8.04
C LYS A 60 11.56 -23.63 -7.98
N CYS A 61 11.90 -22.37 -7.76
CA CYS A 61 10.96 -21.26 -7.66
C CYS A 61 11.38 -20.12 -8.57
N SER A 62 10.40 -19.40 -9.11
CA SER A 62 10.58 -18.11 -9.74
C SER A 62 9.72 -17.07 -9.05
N VAL A 63 10.18 -15.85 -8.97
CA VAL A 63 9.41 -14.71 -8.48
C VAL A 63 9.44 -13.61 -9.53
N ILE A 64 8.29 -13.01 -9.79
CA ILE A 64 8.10 -11.86 -10.67
C ILE A 64 7.55 -10.74 -9.82
N ALA A 65 8.24 -9.60 -9.79
CA ALA A 65 7.78 -8.37 -9.16
C ALA A 65 7.42 -7.35 -10.24
N GLU A 66 6.21 -6.81 -10.16
CA GLU A 66 5.68 -5.82 -11.11
C GLU A 66 5.17 -4.60 -10.35
N VAL A 67 5.44 -3.42 -10.87
CA VAL A 67 4.90 -2.18 -10.33
C VAL A 67 4.36 -1.29 -11.44
N SER A 68 3.17 -0.73 -11.21
CA SER A 68 2.54 0.29 -12.05
C SER A 68 2.18 1.47 -11.15
N VAL A 69 2.70 2.65 -11.45
CA VAL A 69 2.59 3.82 -10.56
C VAL A 69 2.20 5.05 -11.34
N ASP A 70 1.19 5.77 -10.86
CA ASP A 70 0.89 7.14 -11.24
C ASP A 70 1.92 8.06 -10.57
N VAL A 71 2.98 8.39 -11.30
CA VAL A 71 4.08 9.24 -10.82
C VAL A 71 3.72 10.71 -10.99
N PRO A 72 3.78 11.55 -9.96
CA PRO A 72 3.52 12.98 -10.09
C PRO A 72 4.52 13.66 -11.02
N VAL A 73 4.02 14.39 -12.04
CA VAL A 73 4.81 15.19 -12.98
C VAL A 73 4.63 16.68 -12.78
N SER A 74 3.49 17.10 -12.21
CA SER A 74 3.28 18.48 -11.78
C SER A 74 2.29 18.56 -10.61
N CYS A 75 2.43 19.60 -9.80
CA CYS A 75 1.49 19.95 -8.73
C CYS A 75 1.33 21.47 -8.73
N GLY A 76 0.17 21.95 -9.18
CA GLY A 76 -0.13 23.37 -9.24
C GLY A 76 0.99 24.19 -9.94
N ASN A 77 1.55 25.15 -9.22
CA ASN A 77 2.68 25.95 -9.70
C ASN A 77 3.98 25.15 -9.67
N THR A 78 4.88 25.44 -10.61
CA THR A 78 6.17 24.74 -10.78
C THR A 78 7.02 24.63 -9.51
N GLY A 79 6.93 25.60 -8.58
CA GLY A 79 7.67 25.56 -7.30
C GLY A 79 7.22 24.50 -6.30
N LYS A 80 5.99 23.99 -6.43
CA LYS A 80 5.42 22.96 -5.53
C LYS A 80 5.71 21.53 -6.02
N THR A 81 6.00 21.34 -7.29
CA THR A 81 6.17 20.02 -7.91
C THR A 81 7.24 19.18 -7.24
N GLU A 82 8.44 19.72 -7.04
CA GLU A 82 9.53 18.97 -6.43
C GLU A 82 9.25 18.62 -4.96
N GLN A 83 8.62 19.53 -4.23
CA GLN A 83 8.22 19.27 -2.85
C GLN A 83 7.15 18.16 -2.78
N PHE A 84 6.17 18.19 -3.69
CA PHE A 84 5.15 17.14 -3.79
C PHE A 84 5.77 15.78 -4.16
N ARG A 85 6.70 15.76 -5.13
CA ARG A 85 7.44 14.55 -5.52
C ARG A 85 8.23 13.95 -4.36
N ALA A 86 8.85 14.79 -3.53
CA ALA A 86 9.56 14.35 -2.33
C ALA A 86 8.60 13.71 -1.30
N LEU A 87 7.43 14.32 -1.06
CA LEU A 87 6.39 13.75 -0.19
C LEU A 87 5.87 12.42 -0.73
N PHE A 88 5.61 12.35 -2.04
CA PHE A 88 5.19 11.11 -2.70
C PHE A 88 6.26 10.01 -2.54
N ALA A 89 7.51 10.30 -2.84
CA ALA A 89 8.60 9.33 -2.68
C ALA A 89 8.71 8.84 -1.23
N LYS A 90 8.66 9.74 -0.27
CA LYS A 90 8.78 9.43 1.16
C LYS A 90 7.61 8.60 1.69
N HIS A 91 6.38 9.04 1.45
CA HIS A 91 5.20 8.45 2.10
C HIS A 91 4.54 7.34 1.29
N VAL A 92 4.56 7.40 -0.03
CA VAL A 92 3.92 6.41 -0.90
C VAL A 92 4.89 5.29 -1.30
N LEU A 93 6.16 5.66 -1.57
CA LEU A 93 7.20 4.69 -1.97
C LEU A 93 8.14 4.30 -0.83
N TYR A 94 7.99 4.88 0.36
CA TYR A 94 8.87 4.65 1.53
C TYR A 94 10.36 4.91 1.25
N ALA A 95 10.63 5.88 0.39
CA ALA A 95 11.99 6.25 0.02
C ALA A 95 12.69 7.05 1.13
N ALA A 96 14.01 6.95 1.21
CA ALA A 96 14.81 7.87 2.02
C ALA A 96 14.74 9.31 1.43
N ASP A 97 14.94 10.31 2.28
CA ASP A 97 14.73 11.73 1.95
C ASP A 97 15.52 12.26 0.72
N THR A 98 16.60 11.59 0.32
CA THR A 98 17.45 11.99 -0.82
C THR A 98 17.26 11.12 -2.07
N THR A 99 16.34 10.18 -2.05
CA THR A 99 16.14 9.18 -3.10
C THR A 99 15.18 9.70 -4.16
N THR A 100 15.53 9.59 -5.43
CA THR A 100 14.61 9.89 -6.53
C THR A 100 13.49 8.86 -6.63
N ILE A 101 12.37 9.21 -7.27
CA ILE A 101 11.26 8.28 -7.48
C ILE A 101 11.72 7.02 -8.23
N ASP A 102 12.52 7.19 -9.29
CA ASP A 102 13.03 6.07 -10.08
C ASP A 102 13.92 5.12 -9.28
N GLU A 103 14.78 5.67 -8.42
CA GLU A 103 15.62 4.87 -7.52
C GLU A 103 14.75 4.15 -6.47
N ALA A 104 13.75 4.84 -5.90
CA ALA A 104 12.82 4.24 -4.94
C ALA A 104 12.05 3.06 -5.56
N LEU A 105 11.58 3.18 -6.80
CA LEU A 105 10.89 2.10 -7.50
C LEU A 105 11.81 0.90 -7.75
N LYS A 106 13.05 1.13 -8.17
CA LYS A 106 14.05 0.06 -8.36
C LYS A 106 14.38 -0.65 -7.04
N VAL A 107 14.56 0.12 -5.96
CA VAL A 107 14.83 -0.43 -4.62
C VAL A 107 13.62 -1.26 -4.14
N ASN A 108 12.40 -0.78 -4.33
CA ASN A 108 11.20 -1.51 -3.95
C ASN A 108 11.05 -2.84 -4.70
N LEU A 109 11.31 -2.86 -6.01
CA LEU A 109 11.33 -4.10 -6.79
C LEU A 109 12.41 -5.07 -6.28
N ALA A 110 13.64 -4.60 -6.10
CA ALA A 110 14.74 -5.42 -5.60
C ALA A 110 14.44 -5.98 -4.20
N ASN A 111 13.88 -5.18 -3.30
CA ASN A 111 13.48 -5.61 -1.96
C ASN A 111 12.38 -6.67 -2.01
N THR A 112 11.40 -6.53 -2.90
CA THR A 112 10.33 -7.52 -3.11
C THR A 112 10.94 -8.85 -3.54
N LEU A 113 11.80 -8.86 -4.56
CA LEU A 113 12.47 -10.08 -5.03
C LEU A 113 13.31 -10.73 -3.93
N HIS A 114 14.07 -9.91 -3.20
CA HIS A 114 14.92 -10.37 -2.10
C HIS A 114 14.10 -10.98 -0.95
N GLN A 115 13.01 -10.33 -0.56
CA GLN A 115 12.12 -10.82 0.50
C GLN A 115 11.55 -12.21 0.17
N TYR A 116 11.14 -12.44 -1.08
CA TYR A 116 10.68 -13.76 -1.51
C TYR A 116 11.77 -14.82 -1.49
N ALA A 117 12.99 -14.48 -1.89
CA ALA A 117 14.12 -15.40 -1.84
C ALA A 117 14.46 -15.81 -0.40
N PHE A 118 14.38 -14.87 0.56
CA PHE A 118 14.74 -15.12 1.97
C PHE A 118 13.61 -15.72 2.80
N SER A 119 12.37 -15.30 2.64
CA SER A 119 11.23 -15.86 3.40
C SER A 119 10.94 -17.32 3.05
N ASN A 120 11.50 -17.79 1.95
CA ASN A 120 11.41 -19.18 1.52
C ASN A 120 12.74 -19.94 1.65
N ALA A 121 13.76 -19.33 2.29
CA ALA A 121 14.99 -20.04 2.67
C ALA A 121 14.68 -21.08 3.76
N PRO A 122 15.31 -22.25 3.76
CA PRO A 122 14.94 -23.34 4.65
C PRO A 122 15.27 -23.01 6.10
N ASP A 123 14.32 -23.17 6.98
CA ASP A 123 14.60 -23.58 8.35
C ASP A 123 15.30 -24.95 8.24
N GLY A 124 16.54 -25.03 8.72
CA GLY A 124 17.51 -26.11 8.50
C GLY A 124 17.09 -27.53 8.88
N GLN A 125 16.00 -28.03 8.30
CA GLN A 125 15.63 -29.44 8.35
C GLN A 125 15.74 -30.03 6.94
N ASN A 126 16.79 -30.82 6.75
CA ASN A 126 16.95 -31.72 5.64
C ASN A 126 15.77 -32.73 5.61
N VAL A 127 14.80 -32.48 4.75
CA VAL A 127 13.87 -33.52 4.34
C VAL A 127 14.35 -34.03 2.99
N GLU A 128 15.03 -35.16 3.00
CA GLU A 128 15.27 -35.97 1.81
C GLU A 128 13.89 -36.41 1.27
N ASN A 129 13.40 -35.73 0.26
CA ASN A 129 12.23 -36.13 -0.49
C ASN A 129 12.65 -36.39 -1.93
N ASP A 130 12.82 -37.67 -2.27
CA ASP A 130 13.26 -38.21 -3.57
C ASP A 130 12.24 -38.00 -4.71
N ASN A 131 11.17 -37.19 -4.51
CA ASN A 131 10.19 -36.84 -5.52
C ASN A 131 10.14 -35.32 -5.76
N ALA A 132 11.26 -34.74 -6.19
CA ALA A 132 11.27 -33.35 -6.65
C ALA A 132 10.40 -33.24 -7.91
N SER A 133 9.22 -32.65 -7.78
CA SER A 133 8.40 -32.24 -8.92
C SER A 133 9.26 -31.35 -9.83
N GLU A 134 9.34 -31.68 -11.14
CA GLU A 134 10.03 -30.85 -12.15
C GLU A 134 9.33 -29.48 -12.37
N SER A 135 8.17 -29.27 -11.75
CA SER A 135 7.41 -28.03 -11.88
C SER A 135 8.06 -26.89 -11.09
N VAL A 136 8.35 -25.80 -11.77
CA VAL A 136 8.79 -24.53 -11.15
C VAL A 136 7.57 -23.86 -10.53
N LYS A 137 7.65 -23.53 -9.23
CA LYS A 137 6.60 -22.74 -8.56
C LYS A 137 6.79 -21.26 -8.86
N GLU A 138 5.73 -20.62 -9.37
CA GLU A 138 5.75 -19.20 -9.68
C GLU A 138 5.10 -18.38 -8.56
N TYR A 139 5.81 -17.35 -8.10
CA TYR A 139 5.29 -16.30 -7.24
C TYR A 139 5.25 -15.00 -8.04
N ARG A 140 4.15 -14.26 -7.94
CA ARG A 140 4.00 -12.96 -8.57
C ARG A 140 3.51 -11.95 -7.55
N ASN A 141 4.24 -10.85 -7.41
CA ASN A 141 3.83 -9.69 -6.63
C ASN A 141 3.58 -8.53 -7.59
N SER A 142 2.37 -8.03 -7.62
CA SER A 142 1.96 -6.93 -8.48
C SER A 142 1.49 -5.76 -7.61
N ILE A 143 2.16 -4.61 -7.72
CA ILE A 143 1.82 -3.39 -7.02
C ILE A 143 1.26 -2.39 -8.03
N ASN A 144 0.07 -1.85 -7.75
CA ASN A 144 -0.53 -0.77 -8.51
C ASN A 144 -0.79 0.43 -7.61
N ILE A 145 -0.22 1.59 -7.95
CA ILE A 145 -0.41 2.85 -7.23
C ILE A 145 -1.10 3.84 -8.17
N THR A 146 -2.29 4.27 -7.80
CA THR A 146 -3.12 5.17 -8.63
C THR A 146 -3.54 6.41 -7.85
N LEU A 147 -3.59 7.55 -8.53
CA LEU A 147 -4.18 8.78 -8.02
C LEU A 147 -5.72 8.63 -8.04
N SER A 148 -6.31 8.33 -6.90
CA SER A 148 -7.74 7.99 -6.76
C SER A 148 -8.64 9.21 -6.47
N TYR A 149 -8.09 10.26 -5.89
CA TYR A 149 -8.75 11.55 -5.64
C TYR A 149 -7.78 12.70 -5.85
N ASN A 150 -8.24 13.82 -6.41
CA ASN A 150 -7.40 14.95 -6.75
C ASN A 150 -8.27 16.21 -6.90
N ASP A 151 -8.69 16.75 -5.79
CA ASP A 151 -9.58 17.92 -5.74
C ASP A 151 -9.44 18.67 -4.40
N ASN A 152 -9.83 19.95 -4.36
CA ASN A 152 -9.88 20.79 -3.16
C ASN A 152 -8.57 20.75 -2.32
N GLY A 153 -7.41 20.75 -2.99
CA GLY A 153 -6.13 20.76 -2.31
C GLY A 153 -5.74 19.42 -1.68
N ILE A 154 -6.42 18.31 -2.01
CA ILE A 154 -6.07 16.97 -1.55
C ILE A 154 -5.81 16.04 -2.74
N ALA A 155 -4.69 15.33 -2.68
CA ALA A 155 -4.38 14.21 -3.57
C ALA A 155 -4.33 12.91 -2.76
N THR A 156 -5.20 11.95 -3.10
CA THR A 156 -5.20 10.60 -2.50
C THR A 156 -4.66 9.59 -3.47
N PHE A 157 -3.64 8.84 -3.06
CA PHE A 157 -3.12 7.69 -3.78
C PHE A 157 -3.61 6.39 -3.15
N SER A 158 -4.08 5.47 -3.99
CA SER A 158 -4.44 4.11 -3.62
C SER A 158 -3.34 3.16 -4.08
N LYS A 159 -2.78 2.37 -3.18
CA LYS A 159 -1.84 1.30 -3.46
C LYS A 159 -2.53 -0.04 -3.27
N VAL A 160 -2.60 -0.82 -4.34
CA VAL A 160 -3.10 -2.20 -4.30
C VAL A 160 -1.93 -3.14 -4.55
N GLU A 161 -1.70 -4.05 -3.62
CA GLU A 161 -0.71 -5.11 -3.75
C GLU A 161 -1.41 -6.46 -3.86
N ILE A 162 -1.10 -7.20 -4.91
CA ILE A 162 -1.66 -8.53 -5.20
C ILE A 162 -0.53 -9.54 -5.24
N VAL A 163 -0.62 -10.54 -4.37
CA VAL A 163 0.31 -11.66 -4.35
C VAL A 163 -0.37 -12.89 -4.93
N LYS A 164 0.30 -13.53 -5.88
CA LYS A 164 -0.15 -14.79 -6.49
C LYS A 164 0.90 -15.87 -6.29
N LYS A 165 0.43 -17.10 -6.15
CA LYS A 165 1.23 -18.32 -6.19
C LYS A 165 0.60 -19.26 -7.21
N ASP A 166 1.36 -19.70 -8.21
CA ASP A 166 0.89 -20.57 -9.29
C ASP A 166 -0.42 -20.04 -9.92
N ASN A 167 -0.47 -18.73 -10.22
CA ASN A 167 -1.63 -17.97 -10.72
C ASN A 167 -2.85 -17.86 -9.79
N GLN A 168 -2.81 -18.41 -8.58
CA GLN A 168 -3.87 -18.22 -7.58
C GLN A 168 -3.55 -17.00 -6.70
N ILE A 169 -4.54 -16.14 -6.50
CA ILE A 169 -4.41 -15.00 -5.58
C ILE A 169 -4.32 -15.55 -4.15
N THR A 170 -3.25 -15.20 -3.44
CA THR A 170 -3.02 -15.56 -2.04
C THR A 170 -3.18 -14.39 -1.09
N SER A 171 -3.05 -13.15 -1.59
CA SER A 171 -3.26 -11.94 -0.80
C SER A 171 -3.61 -10.77 -1.70
N VAL A 172 -4.51 -9.91 -1.21
CA VAL A 172 -4.77 -8.57 -1.75
C VAL A 172 -4.75 -7.60 -0.58
N THR A 173 -3.99 -6.52 -0.71
CA THR A 173 -3.87 -5.51 0.34
C THR A 173 -4.06 -4.12 -0.26
N HIS A 174 -4.87 -3.28 0.39
CA HIS A 174 -5.08 -1.89 0.01
C HIS A 174 -4.46 -0.96 1.05
N ARG A 175 -3.74 0.06 0.56
CA ARG A 175 -3.23 1.15 1.40
C ARG A 175 -3.49 2.48 0.72
N TYR A 176 -3.70 3.50 1.54
CA TYR A 176 -4.07 4.82 1.06
C TYR A 176 -3.14 5.88 1.63
N TYR A 177 -2.87 6.90 0.83
CA TYR A 177 -1.96 7.99 1.18
C TYR A 177 -2.58 9.30 0.75
N ASN A 178 -2.85 10.17 1.72
CA ASN A 178 -3.46 11.46 1.48
C ASN A 178 -2.40 12.56 1.61
N ILE A 179 -2.28 13.41 0.61
CA ILE A 179 -1.32 14.52 0.58
C ILE A 179 -2.07 15.83 0.39
N ASP A 180 -1.83 16.78 1.28
CA ASP A 180 -2.30 18.15 1.16
C ASP A 180 -1.40 18.89 0.15
N THR A 181 -1.97 19.27 -1.00
CA THR A 181 -1.26 19.95 -2.09
C THR A 181 -1.13 21.46 -1.87
N GLU A 182 -1.90 22.03 -0.93
CA GLU A 182 -1.78 23.44 -0.56
C GLU A 182 -0.65 23.65 0.44
N ASN A 183 -0.65 22.87 1.54
CA ASN A 183 0.33 22.99 2.61
C ASN A 183 1.54 22.08 2.45
N MET A 184 1.59 21.27 1.39
CA MET A 184 2.67 20.33 1.09
C MET A 184 3.02 19.45 2.29
N CYS A 185 2.04 18.71 2.79
CA CYS A 185 2.23 17.77 3.89
C CYS A 185 1.42 16.49 3.70
N TYR A 186 1.89 15.41 4.32
CA TYR A 186 1.13 14.16 4.43
C TYR A 186 -0.01 14.35 5.43
N VAL A 187 -1.22 13.92 5.07
CA VAL A 187 -2.40 13.99 5.94
C VAL A 187 -2.50 12.71 6.76
N SER A 188 -1.96 12.75 7.97
CA SER A 188 -2.07 11.68 8.97
C SER A 188 -3.29 11.90 9.88
N LEU A 189 -3.61 10.93 10.74
CA LEU A 189 -4.72 11.04 11.68
C LEU A 189 -4.57 12.24 12.62
N ASP A 190 -3.39 12.44 13.18
CA ASP A 190 -3.05 13.56 14.08
C ASP A 190 -3.12 14.93 13.40
N LYS A 191 -2.90 14.98 12.07
CA LYS A 191 -3.13 16.20 11.28
C LYS A 191 -4.60 16.46 11.01
N ALA A 192 -5.37 15.42 10.80
CA ALA A 192 -6.77 15.52 10.44
C ALA A 192 -7.69 15.72 11.66
N PHE A 193 -7.47 14.98 12.75
CA PHE A 193 -8.41 14.85 13.86
C PHE A 193 -7.81 15.25 15.21
N LYS A 194 -8.63 15.75 16.12
CA LYS A 194 -8.28 16.07 17.48
C LYS A 194 -8.04 14.80 18.30
N ASP A 195 -6.96 14.73 19.07
CA ASP A 195 -6.61 13.57 19.90
C ASP A 195 -7.69 13.25 20.95
N ASP A 196 -8.27 14.27 21.57
CA ASP A 196 -9.30 14.14 22.59
C ASP A 196 -10.66 13.68 22.02
N CYS A 197 -10.82 13.69 20.70
CA CYS A 197 -12.04 13.29 20.02
C CYS A 197 -11.98 11.89 19.40
N ILE A 198 -10.83 11.20 19.44
CA ILE A 198 -10.64 9.89 18.78
C ILE A 198 -11.65 8.86 19.29
N ALA A 199 -11.92 8.79 20.59
CA ALA A 199 -12.90 7.84 21.14
C ALA A 199 -14.33 8.10 20.63
N ALA A 200 -14.73 9.37 20.48
CA ALA A 200 -16.04 9.73 19.94
C ALA A 200 -16.13 9.41 18.44
N LEU A 201 -15.05 9.67 17.69
CA LEU A 201 -14.96 9.32 16.27
C LEU A 201 -15.06 7.79 16.05
N CYS A 202 -14.43 6.97 16.91
CA CYS A 202 -14.60 5.52 16.92
C CYS A 202 -16.08 5.14 17.20
N GLY A 203 -16.79 5.87 18.04
CA GLY A 203 -18.22 5.69 18.28
C GLY A 203 -19.06 5.90 17.02
N GLU A 204 -18.76 6.92 16.23
CA GLU A 204 -19.43 7.16 14.94
C GLU A 204 -19.11 6.06 13.92
N LEU A 205 -17.86 5.56 13.87
CA LEU A 205 -17.49 4.43 12.99
C LEU A 205 -18.28 3.17 13.37
N LYS A 206 -18.42 2.84 14.67
CA LYS A 206 -19.24 1.70 15.13
C LYS A 206 -20.69 1.87 14.71
N SER A 207 -21.24 3.07 14.91
CA SER A 207 -22.61 3.40 14.53
C SER A 207 -22.83 3.29 13.03
N GLN A 208 -21.87 3.73 12.23
CA GLN A 208 -21.92 3.62 10.77
C GLN A 208 -21.83 2.15 10.33
N LEU A 209 -20.92 1.37 10.90
CA LEU A 209 -20.79 -0.06 10.60
C LEU A 209 -22.09 -0.82 10.89
N MET A 210 -22.77 -0.50 12.00
CA MET A 210 -24.08 -1.08 12.30
C MET A 210 -25.13 -0.69 11.26
N ARG A 211 -25.18 0.59 10.84
CA ARG A 211 -26.08 1.06 9.78
C ARG A 211 -25.84 0.33 8.46
N ASP A 212 -24.58 0.21 8.05
CA ASP A 212 -24.19 -0.41 6.79
C ASP A 212 -24.58 -1.88 6.70
N ASN A 213 -24.60 -2.55 7.85
CA ASN A 213 -24.98 -3.97 7.97
C ASN A 213 -26.46 -4.18 8.39
N ASN A 214 -27.26 -3.11 8.52
CA ASN A 214 -28.65 -3.15 8.94
C ASN A 214 -28.88 -3.87 10.28
N VAL A 215 -27.98 -3.66 11.25
CA VAL A 215 -28.03 -4.22 12.59
C VAL A 215 -28.10 -3.11 13.65
N THR A 216 -28.55 -3.45 14.87
CA THR A 216 -28.77 -2.47 15.94
C THR A 216 -27.90 -2.71 17.18
N SER A 217 -27.08 -3.75 17.17
CA SER A 217 -26.18 -4.07 18.29
C SER A 217 -24.84 -4.65 17.79
N ILE A 218 -23.83 -4.59 18.64
CA ILE A 218 -22.52 -5.19 18.39
C ILE A 218 -22.63 -6.72 18.34
N ASP A 219 -23.50 -7.32 19.16
CA ASP A 219 -23.72 -8.78 19.13
C ASP A 219 -24.19 -9.23 17.74
N GLN A 220 -25.09 -8.46 17.11
CA GLN A 220 -25.53 -8.75 15.74
C GLN A 220 -24.40 -8.54 14.71
N LEU A 221 -23.48 -7.57 14.91
CA LEU A 221 -22.28 -7.46 14.07
C LEU A 221 -21.39 -8.70 14.21
N ASN A 222 -21.23 -9.21 15.44
CA ASN A 222 -20.46 -10.44 15.67
C ASN A 222 -21.09 -11.66 14.96
N GLU A 223 -22.43 -11.75 14.96
CA GLU A 223 -23.15 -12.82 14.24
C GLU A 223 -22.93 -12.80 12.73
N VAL A 224 -22.74 -11.63 12.12
CA VAL A 224 -22.44 -11.50 10.68
C VAL A 224 -20.95 -11.57 10.34
N GLY A 225 -20.09 -11.78 11.35
CA GLY A 225 -18.68 -12.08 11.15
C GLY A 225 -17.71 -10.94 11.45
N PHE A 226 -18.17 -9.84 12.06
CA PHE A 226 -17.29 -8.82 12.63
C PHE A 226 -16.83 -9.22 14.02
N PHE A 227 -15.70 -8.71 14.49
CA PHE A 227 -15.16 -8.94 15.84
C PHE A 227 -14.33 -7.74 16.31
N ASN A 228 -14.00 -7.69 17.61
CA ASN A 228 -13.26 -6.59 18.25
C ASN A 228 -13.92 -5.20 18.15
N ILE A 229 -15.21 -5.14 17.82
CA ILE A 229 -15.92 -3.87 17.61
C ILE A 229 -16.00 -3.03 18.89
N ASP A 230 -16.10 -3.66 20.06
CA ASP A 230 -16.11 -2.94 21.35
C ASP A 230 -14.83 -2.12 21.55
N ASN A 231 -13.70 -2.64 21.09
CA ASN A 231 -12.37 -2.03 21.19
C ASN A 231 -11.89 -1.50 19.83
N LEU A 232 -12.81 -1.05 18.96
CA LEU A 232 -12.42 -0.51 17.66
C LEU A 232 -11.52 0.70 17.85
N GLU A 233 -10.34 0.63 17.23
CA GLU A 233 -9.36 1.71 17.14
C GLU A 233 -9.30 2.27 15.72
N LEU A 234 -8.90 3.55 15.57
CA LEU A 234 -8.70 4.12 14.24
C LEU A 234 -7.48 3.50 13.58
N THR A 235 -7.67 2.99 12.37
CA THR A 235 -6.54 2.64 11.50
C THR A 235 -5.97 3.89 10.81
N SER A 236 -4.66 3.95 10.65
CA SER A 236 -4.01 4.98 9.84
C SER A 236 -4.23 4.77 8.33
N ASN A 237 -4.85 3.64 7.95
CA ASN A 237 -5.18 3.31 6.56
C ASN A 237 -6.56 3.89 6.21
N PHE A 238 -6.59 5.16 5.83
CA PHE A 238 -7.81 5.86 5.43
C PHE A 238 -7.62 6.64 4.13
N TYR A 239 -8.70 6.88 3.42
CA TYR A 239 -8.68 7.72 2.23
C TYR A 239 -9.77 8.78 2.27
N ILE A 240 -9.53 9.82 1.49
CA ILE A 240 -10.37 11.00 1.34
C ILE A 240 -10.91 10.99 -0.08
N ASP A 241 -12.21 11.19 -0.23
CA ASP A 241 -12.86 11.36 -1.52
C ASP A 241 -14.06 12.33 -1.42
N LYS A 242 -14.88 12.41 -2.47
CA LYS A 242 -16.07 13.29 -2.51
C LYS A 242 -17.17 12.89 -1.51
N GLN A 243 -17.16 11.68 -0.99
CA GLN A 243 -18.20 11.16 -0.10
C GLN A 243 -17.88 11.45 1.36
N GLY A 244 -16.58 11.56 1.70
CA GLY A 244 -16.12 11.75 3.06
C GLY A 244 -14.75 11.15 3.30
N VAL A 245 -14.55 10.65 4.51
CA VAL A 245 -13.37 9.91 4.91
C VAL A 245 -13.74 8.44 5.13
N THR A 246 -12.99 7.55 4.50
CA THR A 246 -13.19 6.11 4.60
C THR A 246 -11.99 5.45 5.27
N TRP A 247 -12.20 4.77 6.39
CA TRP A 247 -11.21 3.92 7.03
C TRP A 247 -11.30 2.51 6.45
N SER A 248 -10.16 1.96 6.02
CA SER A 248 -10.03 0.62 5.45
C SER A 248 -9.20 -0.26 6.37
N PHE A 249 -9.83 -1.30 6.87
CA PHE A 249 -9.20 -2.24 7.80
C PHE A 249 -8.68 -3.45 7.02
N LEU A 250 -7.54 -3.98 7.45
CA LEU A 250 -6.95 -5.14 6.79
C LEU A 250 -7.82 -6.40 7.01
N PRO A 251 -7.69 -7.42 6.16
CA PRO A 251 -8.34 -8.72 6.39
C PRO A 251 -7.98 -9.27 7.76
N ASN A 252 -8.95 -9.82 8.47
CA ASN A 252 -8.82 -10.33 9.84
C ASN A 252 -8.48 -9.28 10.93
N GLU A 253 -8.61 -7.98 10.65
CA GLU A 253 -8.47 -6.91 11.66
C GLU A 253 -9.81 -6.66 12.40
N LEU A 254 -10.91 -6.51 11.67
CA LEU A 254 -12.26 -6.29 12.21
C LEU A 254 -13.29 -7.33 11.80
N SER A 255 -12.97 -8.22 10.86
CA SER A 255 -13.91 -9.20 10.32
C SER A 255 -13.22 -10.49 9.93
N VAL A 256 -14.00 -11.57 9.80
CA VAL A 256 -13.51 -12.82 9.21
C VAL A 256 -13.06 -12.61 7.77
N GLU A 257 -12.08 -13.40 7.32
CA GLU A 257 -11.48 -13.29 5.99
C GLU A 257 -12.52 -13.30 4.84
N ALA A 258 -13.62 -14.02 5.02
CA ALA A 258 -14.68 -14.10 4.03
C ALA A 258 -15.36 -12.77 3.72
N LEU A 259 -15.30 -11.79 4.62
CA LEU A 259 -15.83 -10.44 4.44
C LEU A 259 -14.81 -9.49 3.77
N GLY A 260 -13.56 -9.93 3.59
CA GLY A 260 -12.49 -9.15 2.98
C GLY A 260 -12.01 -8.00 3.87
N GLU A 261 -11.75 -6.85 3.26
CA GLU A 261 -11.32 -5.62 3.93
C GLU A 261 -12.52 -4.74 4.29
N PRO A 262 -12.91 -4.64 5.57
CA PRO A 262 -14.01 -3.76 5.97
C PRO A 262 -13.65 -2.30 5.70
N LYS A 263 -14.61 -1.55 5.15
CA LYS A 263 -14.49 -0.11 4.89
C LYS A 263 -15.65 0.62 5.55
N ILE A 264 -15.32 1.66 6.30
CA ILE A 264 -16.33 2.46 7.00
C ILE A 264 -16.16 3.91 6.57
N THR A 265 -17.18 4.47 5.93
CA THR A 265 -17.20 5.84 5.42
C THR A 265 -18.01 6.75 6.33
N LEU A 266 -17.40 7.81 6.81
CA LEU A 266 -18.11 8.91 7.47
C LEU A 266 -18.15 10.13 6.54
N LYS A 267 -19.34 10.72 6.40
CA LYS A 267 -19.53 11.95 5.63
C LYS A 267 -18.86 13.13 6.34
N TYR A 268 -18.56 14.16 5.58
CA TYR A 268 -17.90 15.37 6.10
C TYR A 268 -18.68 16.03 7.23
N GLU A 269 -20.02 16.09 7.13
CA GLU A 269 -20.87 16.68 8.17
C GLU A 269 -20.78 15.91 9.52
N VAL A 270 -20.50 14.60 9.46
CA VAL A 270 -20.35 13.77 10.66
C VAL A 270 -18.98 13.97 11.31
N ILE A 271 -17.92 14.13 10.50
CA ILE A 271 -16.56 14.24 11.02
C ILE A 271 -16.16 15.67 11.40
N GLU A 272 -16.89 16.70 10.94
CA GLU A 272 -16.59 18.12 11.17
C GLU A 272 -16.27 18.46 12.63
N PRO A 273 -17.04 18.01 13.65
CA PRO A 273 -16.78 18.32 15.04
C PRO A 273 -15.44 17.78 15.58
N PHE A 274 -14.91 16.74 14.93
CA PHE A 274 -13.71 16.02 15.35
C PHE A 274 -12.43 16.55 14.68
N LEU A 275 -12.55 17.47 13.70
CA LEU A 275 -11.41 17.98 12.93
C LEU A 275 -10.55 18.95 13.76
N ASN A 276 -9.25 18.83 13.61
CA ASN A 276 -8.30 19.83 14.11
C ASN A 276 -8.59 21.23 13.55
N GLU A 277 -8.16 22.27 14.25
CA GLU A 277 -8.36 23.65 13.80
C GLU A 277 -7.73 23.89 12.42
N ASP A 278 -6.54 23.33 12.20
CA ASP A 278 -5.78 23.44 10.93
C ASP A 278 -5.94 22.23 10.03
N SER A 279 -7.01 21.43 10.24
CA SER A 279 -7.24 20.24 9.42
C SER A 279 -7.44 20.59 7.95
N PRO A 280 -6.70 19.97 7.02
CA PRO A 280 -6.91 20.17 5.58
C PRO A 280 -8.28 19.71 5.12
N LEU A 281 -8.96 18.84 5.88
CA LEU A 281 -10.29 18.33 5.56
C LEU A 281 -11.37 19.42 5.66
N LYS A 282 -11.13 20.52 6.36
CA LYS A 282 -12.07 21.66 6.44
C LYS A 282 -12.34 22.36 5.11
N ARG A 283 -11.55 22.10 4.09
CA ARG A 283 -11.75 22.65 2.73
C ARG A 283 -12.70 21.82 1.88
N LEU A 284 -13.16 20.67 2.38
CA LEU A 284 -13.88 19.67 1.57
C LEU A 284 -15.40 19.75 1.71
N TYR A 285 -15.93 20.67 2.53
CA TYR A 285 -17.37 20.88 2.75
C TYR A 285 -17.75 22.36 2.88
#